data_14caf7fbf5cc4d8fb303e13810388f67
#
_entry.id   14caf7fbf5cc4d8fb303e13810388f67
#
_cell.length_a   1.000
_cell.length_b   1.000
_cell.length_c   1.000
_cell.angle_alpha   90.00
_cell.angle_beta   90.00
_cell.angle_gamma   90.00
#
_symmetry.space_group_name_H-M   'P 1'
#
loop_
_entity.id
_entity.type
_entity.pdbx_description
1 polymer ?
#
loop_
_entity_poly.entity_id
_entity_poly.type
_entity_poly.pdbx_seq_one_letter_code
_entity_poly.pdbx_strand_id
1 'polypeptide(L)'
;GLLANLGHLEALLEGLGHPPGRVQVVAEEDPDALEALLWGPPPPPAAGSGDFLPMGGKRALLRLVADRLHADAPRPAEVVALPEGAPFGRVVVEAAGCTLCHACVGACPTGALEAHPERPMLRFTEDACVQCGLCRNTCPEKVIRLEPRLAFGPAAREAVILKEEEPARCVRCGKAFGTKSSIERIVARLAGAHWMFQDPEAVERLRMCDDCRVVSQ
;
A
#
# COMPACT_ATOMS: atom_id res chain seq x y z
N GLY A 1 -15.08 -11.59 -6.02
CA GLY A 1 -15.75 -12.73 -5.40
C GLY A 1 -14.84 -13.94 -5.23
N LEU A 2 -15.43 -15.11 -4.89
CA LEU A 2 -14.67 -16.35 -4.60
C LEU A 2 -13.71 -16.74 -5.73
N LEU A 3 -14.16 -16.73 -6.97
CA LEU A 3 -13.36 -17.10 -8.14
C LEU A 3 -12.12 -16.22 -8.29
N ALA A 4 -12.22 -14.92 -8.04
CA ALA A 4 -11.07 -14.03 -8.08
C ALA A 4 -10.02 -14.38 -6.99
N ASN A 5 -10.49 -14.72 -5.78
CA ASN A 5 -9.59 -15.12 -4.69
C ASN A 5 -8.89 -16.45 -4.99
N LEU A 6 -9.56 -17.39 -5.65
CA LEU A 6 -8.95 -18.64 -6.09
C LEU A 6 -7.89 -18.39 -7.17
N GLY A 7 -8.14 -17.47 -8.13
CA GLY A 7 -7.15 -17.06 -9.11
C GLY A 7 -5.91 -16.39 -8.47
N HIS A 8 -6.10 -15.60 -7.40
CA HIS A 8 -4.95 -15.05 -6.65
C HIS A 8 -4.14 -16.14 -5.96
N LEU A 9 -4.79 -17.16 -5.41
CA LEU A 9 -4.10 -18.31 -4.78
C LEU A 9 -3.34 -19.13 -5.81
N GLU A 10 -3.94 -19.40 -6.97
CA GLU A 10 -3.29 -20.13 -8.06
C GLU A 10 -2.04 -19.37 -8.56
N ALA A 11 -2.16 -18.08 -8.81
CA ALA A 11 -1.01 -17.25 -9.19
C ALA A 11 0.11 -17.25 -8.14
N LEU A 12 -0.24 -17.28 -6.85
CA LEU A 12 0.75 -17.41 -5.77
C LEU A 12 1.45 -18.78 -5.82
N LEU A 13 0.71 -19.87 -5.95
CA LEU A 13 1.25 -21.21 -6.00
C LEU A 13 2.16 -21.40 -7.22
N GLU A 14 1.76 -20.94 -8.39
CA GLU A 14 2.57 -20.98 -9.61
C GLU A 14 3.85 -20.14 -9.46
N GLY A 15 3.74 -18.93 -8.90
CA GLY A 15 4.88 -18.06 -8.61
C GLY A 15 5.89 -18.67 -7.64
N LEU A 16 5.45 -19.55 -6.75
CA LEU A 16 6.29 -20.36 -5.85
C LEU A 16 6.78 -21.67 -6.49
N GLY A 17 6.43 -21.94 -7.75
CA GLY A 17 6.90 -23.09 -8.52
C GLY A 17 6.07 -24.35 -8.34
N HIS A 18 4.89 -24.26 -7.76
CA HIS A 18 3.97 -25.38 -7.75
C HIS A 18 3.36 -25.58 -9.15
N PRO A 19 3.04 -26.82 -9.55
CA PRO A 19 2.37 -27.08 -10.81
C PRO A 19 0.96 -26.45 -10.82
N PRO A 20 0.47 -25.99 -11.98
CA PRO A 20 -0.88 -25.43 -12.13
C PRO A 20 -1.95 -26.48 -11.82
N GLY A 21 -3.20 -26.00 -11.62
CA GLY A 21 -4.34 -26.88 -11.40
C GLY A 21 -4.45 -27.47 -9.99
N ARG A 22 -3.72 -26.89 -9.01
CA ARG A 22 -3.86 -27.28 -7.59
C ARG A 22 -5.17 -26.83 -6.96
N VAL A 23 -5.78 -25.81 -7.54
CA VAL A 23 -7.08 -25.29 -7.14
C VAL A 23 -8.05 -25.53 -8.28
N GLN A 24 -9.08 -26.31 -8.04
CA GLN A 24 -10.11 -26.59 -9.03
C GLN A 24 -11.45 -26.00 -8.58
N VAL A 25 -12.11 -25.32 -9.49
CA VAL A 25 -13.50 -24.88 -9.30
C VAL A 25 -14.38 -25.82 -10.07
N VAL A 26 -15.19 -26.58 -9.34
CA VAL A 26 -16.20 -27.45 -9.93
C VAL A 26 -17.52 -26.66 -10.00
N ALA A 27 -18.00 -26.42 -11.21
CA ALA A 27 -19.25 -25.75 -11.50
C ALA A 27 -20.10 -26.69 -12.41
N GLU A 28 -20.46 -27.84 -11.89
CA GLU A 28 -21.21 -28.87 -12.61
C GLU A 28 -22.65 -28.85 -12.13
N GLU A 29 -23.60 -28.81 -13.08
CA GLU A 29 -25.02 -28.79 -12.78
C GLU A 29 -25.66 -30.22 -12.74
N ASP A 30 -25.00 -31.19 -13.39
CA ASP A 30 -25.40 -32.58 -13.36
C ASP A 30 -24.88 -33.27 -12.08
N PRO A 31 -25.78 -33.77 -11.22
CA PRO A 31 -25.39 -34.45 -9.98
C PRO A 31 -24.49 -35.68 -10.19
N ASP A 32 -24.74 -36.47 -11.25
CA ASP A 32 -23.97 -37.67 -11.53
C ASP A 32 -22.54 -37.32 -12.00
N ALA A 33 -22.41 -36.27 -12.82
CA ALA A 33 -21.12 -35.74 -13.22
C ALA A 33 -20.35 -35.10 -12.04
N LEU A 34 -21.07 -34.40 -11.15
CA LEU A 34 -20.48 -33.85 -9.93
C LEU A 34 -19.95 -34.95 -9.01
N GLU A 35 -20.76 -36.05 -8.82
CA GLU A 35 -20.36 -37.19 -8.02
C GLU A 35 -19.08 -37.84 -8.59
N ALA A 36 -19.01 -38.07 -9.91
CA ALA A 36 -17.84 -38.61 -10.57
C ALA A 36 -16.58 -37.75 -10.38
N LEU A 37 -16.72 -36.43 -10.37
CA LEU A 37 -15.60 -35.49 -10.11
C LEU A 37 -15.15 -35.53 -8.64
N LEU A 38 -16.08 -35.57 -7.69
CA LEU A 38 -15.76 -35.56 -6.25
C LEU A 38 -15.14 -36.86 -5.76
N TRP A 39 -15.56 -38.01 -6.34
CA TRP A 39 -15.05 -39.35 -5.99
C TRP A 39 -13.94 -39.84 -6.93
N GLY A 40 -13.50 -39.01 -7.86
CA GLY A 40 -12.32 -39.27 -8.69
C GLY A 40 -11.04 -39.42 -7.86
N PRO A 41 -9.95 -39.92 -8.45
CA PRO A 41 -8.70 -40.08 -7.74
C PRO A 41 -8.23 -38.71 -7.18
N PRO A 42 -7.93 -38.64 -5.87
CA PRO A 42 -7.47 -37.40 -5.27
C PRO A 42 -6.15 -36.93 -5.93
N PRO A 43 -5.94 -35.62 -6.08
CA PRO A 43 -4.66 -35.12 -6.55
C PRO A 43 -3.54 -35.60 -5.59
N PRO A 44 -2.31 -35.79 -6.10
CA PRO A 44 -1.21 -36.21 -5.26
C PRO A 44 -1.03 -35.23 -4.09
N PRO A 45 -0.77 -35.74 -2.88
CA PRO A 45 -0.63 -34.90 -1.71
C PRO A 45 0.44 -33.83 -1.94
N ALA A 46 0.17 -32.60 -1.50
CA ALA A 46 1.18 -31.57 -1.49
C ALA A 46 2.31 -31.99 -0.55
N ALA A 47 3.54 -31.94 -1.01
CA ALA A 47 4.69 -32.08 -0.13
C ALA A 47 4.63 -30.93 0.90
N GLY A 48 4.82 -31.25 2.19
CA GLY A 48 4.90 -30.23 3.24
C GLY A 48 3.55 -29.79 3.84
N SER A 49 2.60 -30.73 4.06
CA SER A 49 1.44 -30.42 4.89
C SER A 49 1.88 -30.02 6.31
N GLY A 50 1.38 -28.89 6.79
CA GLY A 50 1.64 -28.41 8.15
C GLY A 50 0.33 -28.12 8.88
N ASP A 51 0.30 -28.44 10.17
CA ASP A 51 -0.80 -28.04 11.03
C ASP A 51 -0.57 -26.61 11.52
N PHE A 52 -1.59 -25.78 11.45
CA PHE A 52 -1.54 -24.41 11.92
C PHE A 52 -2.51 -24.20 13.05
N LEU A 53 -2.02 -23.67 14.16
CA LEU A 53 -2.89 -23.16 15.21
C LEU A 53 -3.34 -21.73 14.81
N PRO A 54 -4.63 -21.52 14.55
CA PRO A 54 -5.12 -20.18 14.11
C PRO A 54 -5.08 -19.23 15.30
N MET A 55 -3.99 -18.45 15.42
CA MET A 55 -3.82 -17.41 16.42
C MET A 55 -3.79 -16.04 15.77
N GLY A 56 -4.41 -15.04 16.44
CA GLY A 56 -4.46 -13.67 15.95
C GLY A 56 -5.55 -13.41 14.91
N GLY A 57 -5.45 -12.26 14.25
CA GLY A 57 -6.41 -11.86 13.22
C GLY A 57 -6.22 -12.59 11.89
N LYS A 58 -7.24 -12.55 11.03
CA LYS A 58 -7.25 -13.20 9.71
C LYS A 58 -5.99 -12.85 8.87
N ARG A 59 -5.52 -11.61 8.93
CA ARG A 59 -4.33 -11.16 8.19
C ARG A 59 -3.07 -11.88 8.68
N ALA A 60 -2.88 -11.97 9.99
CA ALA A 60 -1.73 -12.66 10.58
C ALA A 60 -1.73 -14.15 10.21
N LEU A 61 -2.89 -14.80 10.24
CA LEU A 61 -3.02 -16.19 9.82
C LEU A 61 -2.67 -16.38 8.34
N LEU A 62 -3.19 -15.51 7.45
CA LEU A 62 -2.87 -15.57 6.02
C LEU A 62 -1.37 -15.41 5.76
N ARG A 63 -0.70 -14.51 6.50
CA ARG A 63 0.77 -14.34 6.40
C ARG A 63 1.51 -15.58 6.88
N LEU A 64 1.12 -16.13 8.03
CA LEU A 64 1.73 -17.36 8.55
C LEU A 64 1.63 -18.52 7.53
N VAL A 65 0.46 -18.72 6.93
CA VAL A 65 0.27 -19.73 5.89
C VAL A 65 1.11 -19.44 4.65
N ALA A 66 1.15 -18.17 4.20
CA ALA A 66 1.97 -17.78 3.05
C ALA A 66 3.46 -17.95 3.30
N ASP A 67 3.98 -17.59 4.48
CA ASP A 67 5.37 -17.79 4.87
C ASP A 67 5.73 -19.30 4.90
N ARG A 68 4.80 -20.14 5.35
CA ARG A 68 5.00 -21.60 5.32
C ARG A 68 5.00 -22.16 3.89
N LEU A 69 4.05 -21.72 3.06
CA LEU A 69 4.04 -22.09 1.63
C LEU A 69 5.34 -21.67 0.93
N HIS A 70 5.86 -20.51 1.26
CA HIS A 70 7.13 -20.03 0.73
C HIS A 70 8.31 -20.89 1.20
N ALA A 71 8.36 -21.26 2.49
CA ALA A 71 9.43 -22.09 3.05
C ALA A 71 9.50 -23.49 2.42
N ASP A 72 8.34 -24.04 2.07
CA ASP A 72 8.21 -25.37 1.45
C ASP A 72 8.12 -25.31 -0.08
N ALA A 73 8.29 -24.12 -0.67
CA ALA A 73 8.12 -23.89 -2.10
C ALA A 73 9.21 -24.58 -2.94
N PRO A 74 8.87 -25.19 -4.07
CA PRO A 74 9.86 -25.74 -5.00
C PRO A 74 10.84 -24.69 -5.54
N ARG A 75 10.38 -23.44 -5.68
CA ARG A 75 11.17 -22.27 -6.09
C ARG A 75 10.81 -21.08 -5.22
N PRO A 76 11.36 -20.96 -4.01
CA PRO A 76 11.07 -19.84 -3.13
C PRO A 76 11.54 -18.52 -3.77
N ALA A 77 10.59 -17.64 -4.05
CA ALA A 77 10.85 -16.32 -4.61
C ALA A 77 10.64 -15.26 -3.52
N GLU A 78 11.54 -14.28 -3.41
CA GLU A 78 11.38 -13.18 -2.44
C GLU A 78 10.11 -12.36 -2.67
N VAL A 79 9.68 -12.26 -3.92
CA VAL A 79 8.48 -11.53 -4.33
C VAL A 79 7.75 -12.32 -5.41
N VAL A 80 6.46 -12.52 -5.21
CA VAL A 80 5.56 -13.10 -6.21
C VAL A 80 4.58 -12.03 -6.68
N ALA A 81 4.55 -11.75 -7.98
CA ALA A 81 3.56 -10.86 -8.58
C ALA A 81 2.16 -11.49 -8.48
N LEU A 82 1.16 -10.69 -8.16
CA LEU A 82 -0.22 -11.14 -8.03
C LEU A 82 -1.12 -10.38 -9.02
N PRO A 83 -2.24 -10.98 -9.44
CA PRO A 83 -3.24 -10.30 -10.25
C PRO A 83 -3.83 -9.08 -9.56
N GLU A 84 -4.40 -8.18 -10.37
CA GLU A 84 -5.11 -7.01 -9.86
C GLU A 84 -6.27 -7.41 -8.92
N GLY A 85 -6.44 -6.64 -7.85
CA GLY A 85 -7.43 -6.94 -6.82
C GLY A 85 -6.96 -7.91 -5.73
N ALA A 86 -5.74 -8.44 -5.81
CA ALA A 86 -5.16 -9.22 -4.73
C ALA A 86 -4.98 -8.37 -3.45
N PRO A 87 -5.20 -8.96 -2.24
CA PRO A 87 -5.16 -8.20 -0.99
C PRO A 87 -3.74 -8.00 -0.42
N PHE A 88 -2.72 -8.17 -1.25
CA PHE A 88 -1.32 -7.99 -0.90
C PHE A 88 -0.62 -7.16 -1.97
N GLY A 89 0.29 -6.30 -1.56
CA GLY A 89 1.09 -5.52 -2.50
C GLY A 89 1.72 -4.29 -1.88
N ARG A 90 2.50 -3.59 -2.69
CA ARG A 90 3.12 -2.34 -2.29
C ARG A 90 2.41 -1.13 -2.87
N VAL A 91 2.69 -0.01 -2.23
CA VAL A 91 2.36 1.33 -2.73
C VAL A 91 3.62 1.93 -3.36
N VAL A 92 3.49 2.42 -4.57
CA VAL A 92 4.56 3.16 -5.27
C VAL A 92 4.15 4.62 -5.34
N VAL A 93 5.01 5.50 -4.85
CA VAL A 93 4.80 6.96 -4.86
C VAL A 93 5.83 7.61 -5.76
N GLU A 94 5.36 8.41 -6.70
CA GLU A 94 6.24 9.29 -7.47
C GLU A 94 6.68 10.45 -6.57
N ALA A 95 7.89 10.36 -6.03
CA ALA A 95 8.40 11.28 -5.02
C ALA A 95 8.47 12.73 -5.50
N ALA A 96 8.75 12.98 -6.80
CA ALA A 96 8.85 14.32 -7.36
C ALA A 96 7.51 15.09 -7.30
N GLY A 97 6.40 14.40 -7.55
CA GLY A 97 5.05 15.01 -7.52
C GLY A 97 4.39 14.99 -6.15
N CYS A 98 4.92 14.24 -5.17
CA CYS A 98 4.33 14.15 -3.83
C CYS A 98 4.62 15.40 -3.02
N THR A 99 3.60 16.01 -2.44
CA THR A 99 3.68 17.22 -1.60
C THR A 99 3.78 16.93 -0.09
N LEU A 100 3.86 15.66 0.32
CA LEU A 100 3.82 15.23 1.72
C LEU A 100 2.61 15.82 2.50
N CYS A 101 1.47 15.94 1.84
CA CYS A 101 0.24 16.44 2.46
C CYS A 101 -0.40 15.44 3.44
N HIS A 102 0.10 14.19 3.46
CA HIS A 102 -0.32 13.08 4.33
C HIS A 102 -1.82 12.68 4.24
N ALA A 103 -2.56 13.14 3.22
CA ALA A 103 -3.93 12.71 3.02
C ALA A 103 -4.06 11.19 2.86
N CYS A 104 -3.06 10.54 2.25
CA CYS A 104 -2.98 9.09 2.12
C CYS A 104 -2.76 8.37 3.46
N VAL A 105 -2.11 9.00 4.43
CA VAL A 105 -1.92 8.48 5.80
C VAL A 105 -3.26 8.45 6.53
N GLY A 106 -3.99 9.59 6.53
CA GLY A 106 -5.31 9.67 7.15
C GLY A 106 -6.36 8.74 6.53
N ALA A 107 -6.20 8.40 5.24
CA ALA A 107 -7.10 7.50 4.53
C ALA A 107 -6.74 6.01 4.71
N CYS A 108 -5.57 5.67 5.26
CA CYS A 108 -5.10 4.28 5.36
C CYS A 108 -5.74 3.56 6.54
N PRO A 109 -6.65 2.58 6.33
CA PRO A 109 -7.37 1.93 7.43
C PRO A 109 -6.50 0.96 8.23
N THR A 110 -5.35 0.56 7.71
CA THR A 110 -4.47 -0.44 8.32
C THR A 110 -3.18 0.16 8.89
N GLY A 111 -2.98 1.48 8.74
CA GLY A 111 -1.73 2.13 9.15
C GLY A 111 -0.51 1.73 8.32
N ALA A 112 -0.71 1.15 7.12
CA ALA A 112 0.41 0.80 6.24
C ALA A 112 1.20 2.02 5.74
N LEU A 113 0.55 3.18 5.64
CA LEU A 113 1.17 4.48 5.36
C LEU A 113 1.22 5.30 6.64
N GLU A 114 2.39 5.81 6.98
CA GLU A 114 2.63 6.57 8.20
C GLU A 114 3.41 7.85 7.93
N ALA A 115 3.06 8.91 8.66
CA ALA A 115 3.87 10.13 8.74
C ALA A 115 4.88 10.00 9.88
N HIS A 116 6.05 10.61 9.73
CA HIS A 116 6.96 10.76 10.87
C HIS A 116 6.49 11.94 11.75
N PRO A 117 6.48 11.81 13.09
CA PRO A 117 5.95 12.85 13.97
C PRO A 117 6.71 14.18 13.92
N GLU A 118 8.02 14.15 13.68
CA GLU A 118 8.90 15.35 13.76
C GLU A 118 9.51 15.76 12.42
N ARG A 119 9.41 14.93 11.40
CA ARG A 119 10.05 15.20 10.10
C ARG A 119 9.05 15.05 8.96
N PRO A 120 9.16 15.88 7.91
CA PRO A 120 8.36 15.72 6.69
C PRO A 120 8.75 14.44 5.94
N MET A 121 8.14 13.32 6.34
CA MET A 121 8.47 12.00 5.85
C MET A 121 7.21 11.14 5.72
N LEU A 122 7.11 10.41 4.62
CA LEU A 122 6.11 9.38 4.37
C LEU A 122 6.80 8.03 4.40
N ARG A 123 6.30 7.13 5.26
CA ARG A 123 6.77 5.75 5.39
C ARG A 123 5.68 4.77 4.99
N PHE A 124 6.10 3.56 4.64
CA PHE A 124 5.20 2.50 4.21
C PHE A 124 5.67 1.13 4.70
N THR A 125 4.75 0.35 5.26
CA THR A 125 4.97 -1.05 5.64
C THR A 125 4.12 -1.95 4.74
N GLU A 126 4.77 -2.73 3.88
CA GLU A 126 4.09 -3.55 2.87
C GLU A 126 3.19 -4.62 3.50
N ASP A 127 3.65 -5.24 4.57
CA ASP A 127 2.91 -6.30 5.27
C ASP A 127 1.53 -5.84 5.80
N ALA A 128 1.41 -4.59 6.18
CA ALA A 128 0.16 -4.00 6.63
C ALA A 128 -0.80 -3.60 5.49
N CYS A 129 -0.32 -3.50 4.25
CA CYS A 129 -1.12 -3.02 3.12
C CYS A 129 -2.11 -4.08 2.62
N VAL A 130 -3.37 -3.70 2.49
CA VAL A 130 -4.46 -4.55 1.96
C VAL A 130 -4.91 -4.18 0.55
N GLN A 131 -4.15 -3.36 -0.17
CA GLN A 131 -4.40 -2.95 -1.55
C GLN A 131 -5.81 -2.35 -1.80
N CYS A 132 -6.41 -1.72 -0.79
CA CYS A 132 -7.78 -1.18 -0.88
C CYS A 132 -7.92 0.04 -1.81
N GLY A 133 -6.83 0.71 -2.18
CA GLY A 133 -6.83 1.84 -3.11
C GLY A 133 -7.24 3.20 -2.52
N LEU A 134 -7.63 3.28 -1.25
CA LEU A 134 -8.06 4.54 -0.63
C LEU A 134 -6.98 5.63 -0.72
N CYS A 135 -5.71 5.29 -0.44
CA CYS A 135 -4.60 6.22 -0.55
C CYS A 135 -4.43 6.79 -1.96
N ARG A 136 -4.60 5.97 -3.01
CA ARG A 136 -4.55 6.39 -4.41
C ARG A 136 -5.70 7.35 -4.75
N ASN A 137 -6.91 7.01 -4.30
CA ASN A 137 -8.11 7.80 -4.61
C ASN A 137 -8.12 9.15 -3.86
N THR A 138 -7.58 9.20 -2.64
CA THR A 138 -7.52 10.42 -1.81
C THR A 138 -6.36 11.34 -2.22
N CYS A 139 -5.35 10.84 -2.93
CA CYS A 139 -4.17 11.64 -3.30
C CYS A 139 -4.54 12.81 -4.24
N PRO A 140 -4.39 14.09 -3.82
CA PRO A 140 -4.73 15.24 -4.65
C PRO A 140 -3.77 15.40 -5.85
N GLU A 141 -2.54 14.92 -5.71
CA GLU A 141 -1.52 15.00 -6.75
C GLU A 141 -1.51 13.77 -7.68
N LYS A 142 -2.30 12.72 -7.37
CA LYS A 142 -2.46 11.47 -8.15
C LYS A 142 -1.13 10.75 -8.44
N VAL A 143 -0.20 10.80 -7.50
CA VAL A 143 1.15 10.23 -7.62
C VAL A 143 1.29 8.84 -7.02
N ILE A 144 0.18 8.21 -6.61
CA ILE A 144 0.17 6.90 -5.96
C ILE A 144 -0.31 5.83 -6.93
N ARG A 145 0.47 4.77 -7.07
CA ARG A 145 0.11 3.54 -7.78
C ARG A 145 0.12 2.35 -6.84
N LEU A 146 -0.73 1.38 -7.11
CA LEU A 146 -0.76 0.10 -6.41
C LEU A 146 -0.07 -0.94 -7.27
N GLU A 147 0.70 -1.81 -6.64
CA GLU A 147 1.39 -2.92 -7.29
C GLU A 147 1.10 -4.20 -6.51
N PRO A 148 0.12 -5.00 -7.00
CA PRO A 148 -0.25 -6.26 -6.35
C PRO A 148 0.90 -7.26 -6.40
N ARG A 149 1.34 -7.71 -5.24
CA ARG A 149 2.41 -8.70 -5.07
C ARG A 149 2.41 -9.24 -3.64
N LEU A 150 3.03 -10.36 -3.43
CA LEU A 150 3.35 -10.86 -2.09
C LEU A 150 4.87 -10.89 -1.93
N ALA A 151 5.37 -10.06 -1.03
CA ALA A 151 6.77 -10.06 -0.63
C ALA A 151 6.95 -10.88 0.65
N PHE A 152 8.01 -11.68 0.68
CA PHE A 152 8.38 -12.54 1.79
C PHE A 152 9.59 -11.99 2.55
N GLY A 153 9.83 -12.49 3.74
CA GLY A 153 10.95 -12.09 4.56
C GLY A 153 10.76 -10.79 5.36
N PRO A 154 11.79 -10.38 6.09
CA PRO A 154 11.71 -9.26 7.05
C PRO A 154 11.50 -7.90 6.37
N ALA A 155 12.03 -7.68 5.18
CA ALA A 155 11.92 -6.41 4.47
C ALA A 155 10.46 -5.98 4.20
N ALA A 156 9.53 -6.93 4.05
CA ALA A 156 8.11 -6.61 3.89
C ALA A 156 7.46 -6.08 5.18
N ARG A 157 8.06 -6.37 6.33
CA ARG A 157 7.58 -6.00 7.68
C ARG A 157 8.21 -4.72 8.20
N GLU A 158 9.26 -4.25 7.55
CA GLU A 158 9.96 -3.02 7.90
C GLU A 158 9.35 -1.82 7.18
N ALA A 159 9.30 -0.68 7.89
CA ALA A 159 8.83 0.56 7.29
C ALA A 159 9.91 1.15 6.38
N VAL A 160 9.59 1.28 5.10
CA VAL A 160 10.46 1.94 4.10
C VAL A 160 10.05 3.39 3.92
N ILE A 161 11.04 4.26 3.68
CA ILE A 161 10.80 5.68 3.40
C ILE A 161 10.40 5.82 1.92
N LEU A 162 9.20 6.31 1.66
CA LEU A 162 8.71 6.60 0.30
C LEU A 162 9.10 8.02 -0.15
N LYS A 163 9.10 8.97 0.77
CA LYS A 163 9.57 10.34 0.56
C LYS A 163 9.97 10.99 1.88
N GLU A 164 11.02 11.77 1.84
CA GLU A 164 11.46 12.68 2.90
C GLU A 164 11.91 14.01 2.29
N GLU A 165 11.69 15.11 2.97
CA GLU A 165 12.22 16.42 2.60
C GLU A 165 12.51 17.27 3.84
N GLU A 166 13.21 18.38 3.64
CA GLU A 166 13.40 19.37 4.69
C GLU A 166 12.08 20.11 4.99
N PRO A 167 11.83 20.46 6.26
CA PRO A 167 10.66 21.25 6.60
C PRO A 167 10.73 22.65 5.98
N ALA A 168 9.56 23.20 5.59
CA ALA A 168 9.47 24.61 5.24
C ALA A 168 9.78 25.47 6.46
N ARG A 169 10.56 26.54 6.25
CA ARG A 169 10.91 27.50 7.29
C ARG A 169 10.15 28.80 7.09
N CYS A 170 9.63 29.34 8.18
CA CYS A 170 8.95 30.61 8.18
C CYS A 170 9.90 31.73 7.70
N VAL A 171 9.49 32.51 6.70
CA VAL A 171 10.29 33.61 6.12
C VAL A 171 10.56 34.72 7.15
N ARG A 172 9.73 34.85 8.21
CA ARG A 172 9.86 35.89 9.22
C ARG A 172 10.69 35.46 10.43
N CYS A 173 10.48 34.27 10.99
CA CYS A 173 11.12 33.82 12.23
C CYS A 173 12.01 32.58 12.11
N GLY A 174 12.07 31.94 10.92
CA GLY A 174 12.88 30.75 10.69
C GLY A 174 12.32 29.44 11.28
N LYS A 175 11.22 29.48 12.05
CA LYS A 175 10.57 28.28 12.62
C LYS A 175 10.15 27.31 11.52
N ALA A 176 10.44 26.02 11.69
CA ALA A 176 9.91 24.97 10.85
C ALA A 176 8.39 24.81 11.07
N PHE A 177 7.57 24.75 10.01
CA PHE A 177 6.11 24.77 10.17
C PHE A 177 5.33 23.94 9.16
N GLY A 178 5.91 23.29 8.21
CA GLY A 178 5.21 22.50 7.22
C GLY A 178 6.17 21.77 6.29
N THR A 179 5.64 21.25 5.18
CA THR A 179 6.42 20.61 4.14
C THR A 179 6.73 21.62 3.03
N LYS A 180 7.98 21.67 2.59
CA LYS A 180 8.42 22.64 1.56
C LYS A 180 7.62 22.49 0.27
N SER A 181 7.47 21.27 -0.23
CA SER A 181 6.73 20.98 -1.45
C SER A 181 5.25 21.35 -1.34
N SER A 182 4.62 21.17 -0.16
CA SER A 182 3.21 21.57 0.06
C SER A 182 3.05 23.08 0.01
N ILE A 183 3.92 23.84 0.70
CA ILE A 183 3.87 25.31 0.70
C ILE A 183 4.12 25.86 -0.71
N GLU A 184 5.13 25.35 -1.42
CA GLU A 184 5.41 25.78 -2.80
C GLU A 184 4.23 25.47 -3.75
N ARG A 185 3.58 24.32 -3.56
CA ARG A 185 2.39 23.95 -4.33
C ARG A 185 1.21 24.88 -4.07
N ILE A 186 0.98 25.26 -2.80
CA ILE A 186 -0.05 26.22 -2.42
C ILE A 186 0.24 27.59 -3.05
N VAL A 187 1.47 28.06 -2.91
CA VAL A 187 1.90 29.32 -3.52
C VAL A 187 1.69 29.32 -5.04
N ALA A 188 2.13 28.27 -5.72
CA ALA A 188 1.98 28.15 -7.17
C ALA A 188 0.50 28.13 -7.64
N ARG A 189 -0.41 27.63 -6.82
CA ARG A 189 -1.85 27.60 -7.13
C ARG A 189 -2.56 28.93 -6.83
N LEU A 190 -2.12 29.66 -5.83
CA LEU A 190 -2.82 30.86 -5.34
C LEU A 190 -2.24 32.17 -5.87
N ALA A 191 -0.91 32.24 -6.06
CA ALA A 191 -0.27 33.47 -6.52
C ALA A 191 -0.77 33.88 -7.92
N GLY A 192 -1.33 35.09 -8.01
CA GLY A 192 -1.90 35.64 -9.24
C GLY A 192 -3.24 35.03 -9.70
N ALA A 193 -3.64 33.87 -9.14
CA ALA A 193 -4.89 33.20 -9.51
C ALA A 193 -6.06 33.56 -8.58
N HIS A 194 -5.77 33.81 -7.31
CA HIS A 194 -6.79 34.11 -6.30
C HIS A 194 -6.74 35.59 -5.91
N TRP A 195 -7.87 36.24 -5.82
CA TRP A 195 -8.00 37.69 -5.57
C TRP A 195 -7.27 38.20 -4.32
N MET A 196 -7.14 37.35 -3.27
CA MET A 196 -6.40 37.66 -2.03
C MET A 196 -4.87 37.61 -2.18
N PHE A 197 -4.35 36.99 -3.24
CA PHE A 197 -2.92 36.69 -3.43
C PHE A 197 -2.39 37.28 -4.76
N GLN A 198 -2.87 38.48 -5.12
CA GLN A 198 -2.41 39.21 -6.30
C GLN A 198 -1.18 40.05 -5.99
N ASP A 199 -1.00 40.42 -4.74
CA ASP A 199 0.11 41.24 -4.25
C ASP A 199 1.20 40.35 -3.65
N PRO A 200 2.50 40.65 -3.90
CA PRO A 200 3.64 39.87 -3.40
C PRO A 200 3.65 39.69 -1.89
N GLU A 201 3.26 40.70 -1.10
CA GLU A 201 3.24 40.60 0.36
C GLU A 201 2.19 39.58 0.84
N ALA A 202 1.04 39.54 0.19
CA ALA A 202 0.01 38.55 0.48
C ALA A 202 0.48 37.11 0.15
N VAL A 203 1.23 36.95 -0.93
CA VAL A 203 1.86 35.66 -1.29
C VAL A 203 2.93 35.26 -0.25
N GLU A 204 3.71 36.20 0.24
CA GLU A 204 4.76 35.93 1.24
C GLU A 204 4.15 35.42 2.57
N ARG A 205 2.95 35.88 2.95
CA ARG A 205 2.22 35.36 4.11
C ARG A 205 1.94 33.85 4.04
N LEU A 206 1.82 33.27 2.84
CA LEU A 206 1.71 31.81 2.69
C LEU A 206 2.95 31.06 3.16
N ARG A 207 4.11 31.72 3.20
CA ARG A 207 5.40 31.19 3.67
C ARG A 207 5.70 31.50 5.14
N MET A 208 4.71 32.02 5.89
CA MET A 208 4.83 32.30 7.32
C MET A 208 4.21 31.18 8.15
N CYS A 209 4.78 30.90 9.31
CA CYS A 209 4.14 30.05 10.32
C CYS A 209 2.88 30.71 10.92
N ASP A 210 2.05 29.95 11.59
CA ASP A 210 0.77 30.42 12.13
C ASP A 210 0.95 31.60 13.10
N ASP A 211 1.96 31.55 13.97
CA ASP A 211 2.27 32.64 14.93
C ASP A 211 2.57 33.96 14.18
N CYS A 212 3.44 33.90 13.15
CA CYS A 212 3.83 35.09 12.39
C CYS A 212 2.70 35.60 11.50
N ARG A 213 1.85 34.73 10.98
CA ARG A 213 0.71 35.08 10.11
C ARG A 213 -0.35 35.87 10.85
N VAL A 214 -0.62 35.50 12.10
CA VAL A 214 -1.60 36.22 12.97
C VAL A 214 -1.10 37.62 13.30
N VAL A 215 0.19 37.79 13.58
CA VAL A 215 0.77 39.09 13.97
C VAL A 215 0.96 40.06 12.79
N SER A 216 0.88 39.56 11.55
CA SER A 216 1.07 40.34 10.31
C SER A 216 -0.24 40.81 9.65
N GLN A 217 -1.37 40.74 10.37
CA GLN A 217 -2.68 41.27 9.90
C GLN A 217 -2.80 42.78 10.11
#